data_c5b50b328639fa3813e01cbdff6694c2
#
_entry.id   c5b50b328639fa3813e01cbdff6694c2
#
_cell.length_a   1.000
_cell.length_b   1.000
_cell.length_c   1.000
_cell.angle_alpha   90.00
_cell.angle_beta   90.00
_cell.angle_gamma   90.00
#
_symmetry.space_group_name_H-M   'P 1'
#
loop_
_entity.id
_entity.type
_entity.pdbx_description
1 polymer ?
#
loop_
_entity_poly.entity_id
_entity_poly.type
_entity_poly.pdbx_seq_one_letter_code
_entity_poly.pdbx_strand_id
1 'polypeptide(L)'
;MPLISHNASPLESPIPSKQNSTMAQSSSSVPKNQPHRQQSILFHADSSDPDMLYFSKFNAFDPYLAFSVGRKKFGIAHASEYGRMVAESGFDEILLLQEISKGAARRFKLPQGQQPDTCHVVRHLAKLYQIPSFRIGARFPAALAADLQQAGLKLEIDKNVSLFPKREIKTATEIEALRKGNRASAAGFRVVKKTLTESKIRGGQLIHQGKVLTSERLRELISHAALEEGAVALHTIASCGDQVCDNHSPGHGPIMANELIIVDIFPRRPEDGYWGDMTRTFLKGRASDAQKRLVRTVKRGHELAIRMIKPGQVGGKVHEAVQAFFEKEGYKTVKDSKTPEGFFHALGHGIGLEVHESPIIRAAAPFKFKKGQVVTVEPGLYYLGLGGVRIEDVIHLVPGGNEKISHTPYKWEIA
;
A
#
# COMPACT_ATOMS: atom_id res chain seq x y z
N MET A 1 -37.52 -18.70 47.55
CA MET A 1 -38.52 -17.64 47.35
C MET A 1 -37.89 -16.45 46.68
N PRO A 2 -38.55 -15.82 45.66
CA PRO A 2 -39.10 -16.43 44.47
C PRO A 2 -38.36 -15.98 43.19
N LEU A 3 -38.49 -16.77 42.14
CA LEU A 3 -38.11 -16.53 40.74
C LEU A 3 -38.88 -15.32 40.17
N ILE A 4 -38.16 -14.41 39.48
CA ILE A 4 -38.77 -13.43 38.58
C ILE A 4 -38.38 -13.79 37.15
N SER A 5 -39.34 -14.24 36.39
CA SER A 5 -39.33 -14.46 34.98
C SER A 5 -39.43 -13.10 34.25
N HIS A 6 -38.51 -12.80 33.37
CA HIS A 6 -38.72 -11.75 32.38
C HIS A 6 -38.80 -12.37 30.97
N ASN A 7 -40.04 -12.41 30.49
CA ASN A 7 -40.37 -12.54 29.06
C ASN A 7 -39.83 -11.32 28.32
N ALA A 8 -38.99 -11.51 27.33
CA ALA A 8 -38.70 -10.53 26.30
C ALA A 8 -39.12 -11.11 24.96
N SER A 9 -40.13 -10.53 24.37
CA SER A 9 -40.55 -10.79 22.98
C SER A 9 -39.51 -10.27 21.98
N PRO A 10 -39.32 -10.91 20.84
CA PRO A 10 -38.42 -10.41 19.80
C PRO A 10 -39.09 -9.32 18.99
N LEU A 11 -38.44 -8.18 18.84
CA LEU A 11 -38.80 -7.12 17.90
C LEU A 11 -38.33 -7.54 16.50
N GLU A 12 -39.28 -7.95 15.69
CA GLU A 12 -39.12 -8.08 14.25
C GLU A 12 -39.13 -6.68 13.61
N SER A 13 -38.04 -6.29 12.98
CA SER A 13 -37.98 -5.19 12.04
C SER A 13 -38.05 -5.72 10.61
N PRO A 14 -38.87 -5.18 9.72
CA PRO A 14 -39.11 -5.73 8.40
C PRO A 14 -37.96 -5.39 7.45
N ILE A 15 -37.39 -6.43 6.81
CA ILE A 15 -36.49 -6.33 5.68
C ILE A 15 -37.29 -5.84 4.46
N PRO A 16 -36.87 -4.80 3.72
CA PRO A 16 -37.55 -4.41 2.50
C PRO A 16 -37.34 -5.45 1.39
N SER A 17 -38.42 -6.08 0.98
CA SER A 17 -38.47 -6.99 -0.16
C SER A 17 -38.18 -6.22 -1.47
N LYS A 18 -37.04 -6.47 -2.12
CA LYS A 18 -36.86 -6.14 -3.53
C LYS A 18 -37.49 -7.22 -4.40
N GLN A 19 -38.39 -6.78 -5.22
CA GLN A 19 -39.23 -7.58 -6.12
C GLN A 19 -38.43 -8.51 -7.03
N ASN A 20 -38.86 -9.77 -7.10
CA ASN A 20 -38.49 -10.74 -8.13
C ASN A 20 -38.87 -10.19 -9.52
N SER A 21 -37.91 -9.88 -10.35
CA SER A 21 -38.14 -9.67 -11.77
C SER A 21 -37.96 -11.01 -12.52
N THR A 22 -39.07 -11.51 -12.99
CA THR A 22 -39.23 -12.62 -13.92
C THR A 22 -38.36 -12.42 -15.15
N MET A 23 -37.59 -13.46 -15.53
CA MET A 23 -36.83 -13.49 -16.78
C MET A 23 -37.78 -13.40 -17.99
N ALA A 24 -37.87 -12.24 -18.59
CA ALA A 24 -38.42 -12.06 -19.91
C ALA A 24 -37.31 -12.27 -20.93
N GLN A 25 -37.42 -13.27 -21.78
CA GLN A 25 -36.62 -13.44 -22.99
C GLN A 25 -36.91 -12.28 -23.95
N SER A 26 -36.07 -11.26 -23.94
CA SER A 26 -36.09 -10.22 -24.97
C SER A 26 -34.97 -10.49 -25.99
N SER A 27 -35.34 -10.90 -27.16
CA SER A 27 -34.52 -10.86 -28.37
C SER A 27 -34.27 -9.40 -28.72
N SER A 28 -33.12 -8.86 -28.34
CA SER A 28 -32.68 -7.53 -28.74
C SER A 28 -31.63 -7.64 -29.85
N SER A 29 -31.96 -7.08 -30.99
CA SER A 29 -31.07 -6.83 -32.12
C SER A 29 -29.86 -6.00 -31.70
N VAL A 30 -28.65 -6.52 -31.97
CA VAL A 30 -27.36 -5.87 -31.74
C VAL A 30 -27.21 -4.65 -32.66
N PRO A 31 -26.99 -3.44 -32.18
CA PRO A 31 -26.68 -2.27 -33.01
C PRO A 31 -25.29 -2.44 -33.64
N LYS A 32 -25.24 -2.40 -34.97
CA LYS A 32 -23.98 -2.30 -35.73
C LYS A 32 -23.52 -0.84 -35.69
N ASN A 33 -22.72 -0.49 -34.71
CA ASN A 33 -21.72 0.60 -34.66
C ASN A 33 -21.35 0.81 -33.16
N GLN A 34 -20.30 0.12 -32.72
CA GLN A 34 -19.76 0.39 -31.39
C GLN A 34 -18.41 1.10 -31.53
N PRO A 35 -18.24 2.28 -30.84
CA PRO A 35 -16.91 2.86 -30.64
C PRO A 35 -16.05 1.85 -29.87
N HIS A 36 -14.75 1.92 -30.01
CA HIS A 36 -13.74 1.04 -29.43
C HIS A 36 -14.23 0.33 -28.15
N ARG A 37 -14.55 -0.95 -28.26
CA ARG A 37 -14.96 -1.77 -27.12
C ARG A 37 -13.83 -1.70 -26.10
N GLN A 38 -14.07 -1.10 -24.94
CA GLN A 38 -13.13 -1.15 -23.84
C GLN A 38 -12.83 -2.63 -23.57
N GLN A 39 -11.54 -2.98 -23.62
CA GLN A 39 -11.06 -4.34 -23.49
C GLN A 39 -11.47 -4.90 -22.11
N SER A 40 -11.99 -6.12 -22.08
CA SER A 40 -12.36 -6.80 -20.85
C SER A 40 -11.13 -7.13 -20.02
N ILE A 41 -11.16 -6.83 -18.74
CA ILE A 41 -10.10 -7.17 -17.77
C ILE A 41 -10.51 -8.47 -17.06
N LEU A 42 -9.53 -9.31 -16.73
CA LEU A 42 -9.72 -10.51 -15.91
C LEU A 42 -8.75 -10.50 -14.73
N PHE A 43 -9.28 -10.83 -13.57
CA PHE A 43 -8.53 -11.07 -12.33
C PHE A 43 -8.79 -12.47 -11.77
N HIS A 44 -7.76 -13.05 -11.17
CA HIS A 44 -7.83 -14.17 -10.24
C HIS A 44 -6.84 -13.89 -9.12
N ALA A 45 -7.28 -13.24 -8.06
CA ALA A 45 -6.45 -12.78 -6.95
C ALA A 45 -7.31 -12.51 -5.69
N ASP A 46 -6.67 -12.38 -4.56
CA ASP A 46 -7.23 -11.85 -3.32
C ASP A 46 -6.97 -10.32 -3.19
N SER A 47 -7.27 -9.76 -2.03
CA SER A 47 -7.07 -8.33 -1.74
C SER A 47 -5.62 -7.91 -1.49
N SER A 48 -4.67 -8.85 -1.53
CA SER A 48 -3.23 -8.53 -1.52
C SER A 48 -2.76 -7.98 -2.87
N ASP A 49 -3.46 -8.30 -3.97
CA ASP A 49 -3.26 -7.66 -5.26
C ASP A 49 -3.91 -6.27 -5.27
N PRO A 50 -3.13 -5.20 -5.36
CA PRO A 50 -3.63 -3.82 -5.27
C PRO A 50 -4.52 -3.42 -6.44
N ASP A 51 -4.33 -4.02 -7.63
CA ASP A 51 -5.20 -3.76 -8.77
C ASP A 51 -6.55 -4.47 -8.63
N MET A 52 -6.56 -5.69 -8.07
CA MET A 52 -7.79 -6.39 -7.71
C MET A 52 -8.57 -5.61 -6.67
N LEU A 53 -7.91 -5.15 -5.59
CA LEU A 53 -8.54 -4.36 -4.55
C LEU A 53 -9.06 -3.01 -5.09
N TYR A 54 -8.29 -2.34 -5.97
CA TYR A 54 -8.73 -1.11 -6.63
C TYR A 54 -9.95 -1.32 -7.51
N PHE A 55 -9.98 -2.43 -8.25
CA PHE A 55 -11.07 -2.79 -9.15
C PHE A 55 -12.35 -3.14 -8.40
N SER A 56 -12.22 -4.03 -7.40
CA SER A 56 -13.35 -4.62 -6.69
C SER A 56 -13.87 -3.78 -5.53
N LYS A 57 -13.01 -3.00 -4.88
CA LYS A 57 -13.24 -2.37 -3.56
C LYS A 57 -13.63 -3.39 -2.47
N PHE A 58 -13.31 -4.66 -2.67
CA PHE A 58 -13.69 -5.77 -1.79
C PHE A 58 -12.45 -6.41 -1.17
N ASN A 59 -12.41 -6.45 0.15
CA ASN A 59 -11.32 -7.03 0.91
C ASN A 59 -11.57 -8.53 1.11
N ALA A 60 -11.18 -9.35 0.13
CA ALA A 60 -11.29 -10.81 0.16
C ALA A 60 -10.03 -11.43 0.76
N PHE A 61 -10.24 -12.47 1.53
CA PHE A 61 -9.17 -13.29 2.11
C PHE A 61 -8.62 -14.31 1.11
N ASP A 62 -9.53 -14.96 0.37
CA ASP A 62 -9.18 -15.97 -0.65
C ASP A 62 -9.18 -15.38 -2.06
N PRO A 63 -8.36 -15.91 -2.98
CA PRO A 63 -8.42 -15.54 -4.38
C PRO A 63 -9.78 -15.84 -5.00
N TYR A 64 -10.31 -14.90 -5.77
CA TYR A 64 -11.55 -15.07 -6.51
C TYR A 64 -11.43 -14.49 -7.93
N LEU A 65 -12.38 -14.86 -8.78
CA LEU A 65 -12.45 -14.34 -10.13
C LEU A 65 -13.23 -13.02 -10.17
N ALA A 66 -12.70 -12.05 -10.91
CA ALA A 66 -13.42 -10.84 -11.26
C ALA A 66 -13.10 -10.44 -12.71
N PHE A 67 -14.06 -9.82 -13.40
CA PHE A 67 -13.84 -9.40 -14.77
C PHE A 67 -14.68 -8.18 -15.13
N SER A 68 -14.40 -7.58 -16.29
CA SER A 68 -15.24 -6.52 -16.84
C SER A 68 -15.78 -6.85 -18.23
N VAL A 69 -16.95 -6.28 -18.55
CA VAL A 69 -17.50 -6.24 -19.90
C VAL A 69 -17.83 -4.78 -20.23
N GLY A 70 -17.03 -4.17 -21.08
CA GLY A 70 -17.09 -2.72 -21.24
C GLY A 70 -16.78 -2.01 -19.91
N ARG A 71 -17.74 -1.22 -19.41
CA ARG A 71 -17.60 -0.52 -18.11
C ARG A 71 -18.14 -1.32 -16.93
N LYS A 72 -18.93 -2.37 -17.19
CA LYS A 72 -19.58 -3.17 -16.15
C LYS A 72 -18.58 -4.12 -15.49
N LYS A 73 -18.54 -4.16 -14.18
CA LYS A 73 -17.66 -4.98 -13.36
C LYS A 73 -18.43 -6.14 -12.75
N PHE A 74 -17.84 -7.33 -12.82
CA PHE A 74 -18.42 -8.57 -12.33
C PHE A 74 -17.51 -9.21 -11.30
N GLY A 75 -18.09 -9.63 -10.17
CA GLY A 75 -17.43 -10.47 -9.18
C GLY A 75 -17.99 -11.89 -9.21
N ILE A 76 -17.15 -12.91 -9.02
CA ILE A 76 -17.57 -14.29 -8.89
C ILE A 76 -17.42 -14.69 -7.45
N ALA A 77 -18.54 -14.86 -6.75
CA ALA A 77 -18.55 -15.20 -5.33
C ALA A 77 -18.81 -16.69 -5.09
N HIS A 78 -18.09 -17.27 -4.15
CA HIS A 78 -18.54 -18.50 -3.49
C HIS A 78 -19.75 -18.19 -2.59
N ALA A 79 -20.60 -19.17 -2.31
CA ALA A 79 -21.82 -18.96 -1.49
C ALA A 79 -21.53 -18.36 -0.11
N SER A 80 -20.39 -18.71 0.50
CA SER A 80 -19.96 -18.18 1.82
C SER A 80 -19.60 -16.69 1.79
N GLU A 81 -19.16 -16.16 0.66
CA GLU A 81 -18.73 -14.76 0.50
C GLU A 81 -19.77 -13.89 -0.24
N TYR A 82 -20.82 -14.51 -0.80
CA TYR A 82 -21.79 -13.81 -1.65
C TYR A 82 -22.44 -12.61 -0.95
N GLY A 83 -22.90 -12.79 0.28
CA GLY A 83 -23.55 -11.72 1.05
C GLY A 83 -22.62 -10.56 1.34
N ARG A 84 -21.38 -10.83 1.73
CA ARG A 84 -20.35 -9.80 1.94
C ARG A 84 -20.03 -9.07 0.65
N MET A 85 -19.80 -9.81 -0.44
CA MET A 85 -19.46 -9.21 -1.72
C MET A 85 -20.57 -8.30 -2.23
N VAL A 86 -21.85 -8.68 -2.05
CA VAL A 86 -23.01 -7.83 -2.38
C VAL A 86 -23.04 -6.54 -1.55
N ALA A 87 -22.71 -6.62 -0.27
CA ALA A 87 -22.79 -5.49 0.66
C ALA A 87 -21.60 -4.53 0.57
N GLU A 88 -20.40 -5.06 0.32
CA GLU A 88 -19.14 -4.34 0.54
C GLU A 88 -18.40 -3.98 -0.76
N SER A 89 -18.68 -4.68 -1.89
CA SER A 89 -17.90 -4.48 -3.11
C SER A 89 -18.41 -3.36 -4.01
N GLY A 90 -17.54 -2.95 -4.95
CA GLY A 90 -17.87 -2.02 -6.03
C GLY A 90 -18.22 -2.70 -7.36
N PHE A 91 -18.72 -3.95 -7.34
CA PHE A 91 -19.18 -4.66 -8.53
C PHE A 91 -20.59 -4.22 -8.94
N ASP A 92 -20.82 -4.15 -10.25
CA ASP A 92 -22.14 -3.89 -10.79
C ASP A 92 -23.01 -5.15 -10.79
N GLU A 93 -22.39 -6.33 -10.82
CA GLU A 93 -23.07 -7.62 -10.78
C GLU A 93 -22.19 -8.67 -10.10
N ILE A 94 -22.82 -9.50 -9.26
CA ILE A 94 -22.14 -10.59 -8.56
C ILE A 94 -22.79 -11.91 -8.99
N LEU A 95 -21.97 -12.80 -9.50
CA LEU A 95 -22.36 -14.10 -10.00
C LEU A 95 -21.98 -15.18 -8.97
N LEU A 96 -22.88 -16.13 -8.75
CA LEU A 96 -22.61 -17.25 -7.85
C LEU A 96 -21.74 -18.31 -8.54
N LEU A 97 -20.57 -18.60 -7.97
CA LEU A 97 -19.62 -19.55 -8.56
C LEU A 97 -20.25 -20.91 -8.86
N GLN A 98 -21.12 -21.42 -7.95
CA GLN A 98 -21.79 -22.71 -8.12
C GLN A 98 -22.70 -22.75 -9.37
N GLU A 99 -23.38 -21.65 -9.69
CA GLU A 99 -24.25 -21.56 -10.89
C GLU A 99 -23.41 -21.50 -12.16
N ILE A 100 -22.36 -20.69 -12.16
CA ILE A 100 -21.43 -20.58 -13.28
C ILE A 100 -20.72 -21.92 -13.51
N SER A 101 -20.31 -22.61 -12.44
CA SER A 101 -19.68 -23.93 -12.52
C SER A 101 -20.62 -24.98 -13.12
N LYS A 102 -21.90 -25.02 -12.72
CA LYS A 102 -22.91 -25.90 -13.37
C LYS A 102 -23.06 -25.60 -14.86
N GLY A 103 -23.05 -24.31 -15.24
CA GLY A 103 -23.08 -23.87 -16.62
C GLY A 103 -21.85 -24.31 -17.42
N ALA A 104 -20.65 -24.18 -16.80
CA ALA A 104 -19.39 -24.63 -17.38
C ALA A 104 -19.36 -26.15 -17.57
N ALA A 105 -19.72 -26.93 -16.55
CA ALA A 105 -19.76 -28.41 -16.62
C ALA A 105 -20.64 -28.88 -17.77
N ARG A 106 -21.86 -28.34 -17.93
CA ARG A 106 -22.76 -28.64 -19.05
C ARG A 106 -22.16 -28.26 -20.39
N ARG A 107 -21.58 -27.07 -20.52
CA ARG A 107 -21.00 -26.57 -21.77
C ARG A 107 -19.85 -27.45 -22.26
N PHE A 108 -18.98 -27.87 -21.35
CA PHE A 108 -17.79 -28.66 -21.69
C PHE A 108 -18.03 -30.17 -21.59
N LYS A 109 -19.26 -30.60 -21.31
CA LYS A 109 -19.67 -32.01 -21.19
C LYS A 109 -18.79 -32.80 -20.22
N LEU A 110 -18.50 -32.20 -19.05
CA LEU A 110 -17.70 -32.90 -18.04
C LEU A 110 -18.42 -34.15 -17.52
N PRO A 111 -17.69 -35.22 -17.20
CA PRO A 111 -18.25 -36.41 -16.59
C PRO A 111 -19.06 -36.11 -15.33
N GLN A 112 -20.07 -36.95 -15.03
CA GLN A 112 -20.86 -36.78 -13.83
C GLN A 112 -19.96 -36.81 -12.58
N GLY A 113 -20.11 -35.81 -11.69
CA GLY A 113 -19.31 -35.67 -10.48
C GLY A 113 -18.00 -34.90 -10.65
N GLN A 114 -17.53 -34.69 -11.88
CA GLN A 114 -16.35 -33.85 -12.12
C GLN A 114 -16.70 -32.36 -12.03
N GLN A 115 -15.97 -31.65 -11.15
CA GLN A 115 -16.10 -30.21 -11.03
C GLN A 115 -15.27 -29.49 -12.11
N PRO A 116 -15.80 -28.41 -12.71
CA PRO A 116 -15.01 -27.57 -13.61
C PRO A 116 -13.94 -26.82 -12.81
N ASP A 117 -12.74 -26.79 -13.35
CA ASP A 117 -11.66 -25.94 -12.84
C ASP A 117 -11.85 -24.46 -13.23
N THR A 118 -10.95 -23.62 -12.74
CA THR A 118 -10.98 -22.17 -13.03
C THR A 118 -10.89 -21.86 -14.53
N CYS A 119 -10.13 -22.66 -15.32
CA CYS A 119 -10.02 -22.51 -16.76
C CYS A 119 -11.39 -22.75 -17.43
N HIS A 120 -12.12 -23.80 -17.06
CA HIS A 120 -13.47 -24.08 -17.58
C HIS A 120 -14.43 -22.93 -17.23
N VAL A 121 -14.38 -22.42 -16.00
CA VAL A 121 -15.22 -21.29 -15.54
C VAL A 121 -14.96 -20.04 -16.39
N VAL A 122 -13.71 -19.63 -16.55
CA VAL A 122 -13.33 -18.44 -17.34
C VAL A 122 -13.72 -18.58 -18.80
N ARG A 123 -13.49 -19.76 -19.42
CA ARG A 123 -13.91 -20.04 -20.81
C ARG A 123 -15.42 -20.01 -20.97
N HIS A 124 -16.16 -20.49 -19.97
CA HIS A 124 -17.61 -20.42 -19.98
C HIS A 124 -18.09 -18.96 -19.92
N LEU A 125 -17.52 -18.13 -19.04
CA LEU A 125 -17.80 -16.70 -18.93
C LEU A 125 -17.48 -15.97 -20.24
N ALA A 126 -16.31 -16.23 -20.84
CA ALA A 126 -15.93 -15.64 -22.12
C ALA A 126 -16.97 -15.91 -23.21
N LYS A 127 -17.50 -17.14 -23.28
CA LYS A 127 -18.57 -17.50 -24.23
C LYS A 127 -19.91 -16.89 -23.87
N LEU A 128 -20.28 -16.87 -22.58
CA LEU A 128 -21.55 -16.33 -22.08
C LEU A 128 -21.68 -14.84 -22.38
N TYR A 129 -20.61 -14.08 -22.12
CA TYR A 129 -20.56 -12.62 -22.29
C TYR A 129 -19.94 -12.18 -23.63
N GLN A 130 -19.65 -13.12 -24.54
CA GLN A 130 -19.07 -12.85 -25.87
C GLN A 130 -17.78 -12.04 -25.80
N ILE A 131 -16.89 -12.39 -24.87
CA ILE A 131 -15.61 -11.72 -24.65
C ILE A 131 -14.55 -12.35 -25.57
N PRO A 132 -14.01 -11.60 -26.54
CA PRO A 132 -13.05 -12.16 -27.52
C PRO A 132 -11.63 -12.29 -26.93
N SER A 133 -11.27 -11.47 -26.00
CA SER A 133 -9.98 -11.47 -25.31
C SER A 133 -10.08 -10.81 -23.95
N PHE A 134 -9.17 -11.19 -23.05
CA PHE A 134 -9.00 -10.51 -21.77
C PHE A 134 -7.63 -9.83 -21.68
N ARG A 135 -7.61 -8.66 -21.07
CA ARG A 135 -6.40 -8.00 -20.57
C ARG A 135 -6.16 -8.46 -19.13
N ILE A 136 -4.95 -8.92 -18.86
CA ILE A 136 -4.51 -9.37 -17.53
C ILE A 136 -3.29 -8.58 -17.08
N GLY A 137 -3.14 -8.41 -15.77
CA GLY A 137 -1.97 -7.75 -15.18
C GLY A 137 -0.76 -8.68 -15.06
N ALA A 138 0.41 -8.10 -14.78
CA ALA A 138 1.66 -8.84 -14.61
C ALA A 138 1.63 -9.85 -13.43
N ARG A 139 0.74 -9.65 -12.45
CA ARG A 139 0.56 -10.54 -11.27
C ARG A 139 -0.47 -11.64 -11.50
N PHE A 140 -1.08 -11.73 -12.68
CA PHE A 140 -2.04 -12.80 -12.97
C PHE A 140 -1.35 -14.17 -12.88
N PRO A 141 -1.98 -15.22 -12.30
CA PRO A 141 -1.36 -16.53 -12.13
C PRO A 141 -0.88 -17.13 -13.46
N ALA A 142 0.43 -17.38 -13.57
CA ALA A 142 1.04 -17.82 -14.82
C ALA A 142 0.50 -19.17 -15.31
N ALA A 143 0.25 -20.13 -14.39
CA ALA A 143 -0.34 -21.42 -14.74
C ALA A 143 -1.72 -21.26 -15.36
N LEU A 144 -2.61 -20.46 -14.72
CA LEU A 144 -3.94 -20.21 -15.27
C LEU A 144 -3.88 -19.49 -16.62
N ALA A 145 -2.94 -18.56 -16.80
CA ALA A 145 -2.75 -17.88 -18.09
C ALA A 145 -2.36 -18.87 -19.19
N ALA A 146 -1.44 -19.79 -18.91
CA ALA A 146 -1.01 -20.84 -19.85
C ALA A 146 -2.18 -21.77 -20.22
N ASP A 147 -2.95 -22.26 -19.23
CA ASP A 147 -4.12 -23.14 -19.45
C ASP A 147 -5.18 -22.45 -20.32
N LEU A 148 -5.47 -21.18 -20.05
CA LEU A 148 -6.43 -20.40 -20.84
C LEU A 148 -5.97 -20.20 -22.28
N GLN A 149 -4.67 -19.91 -22.51
CA GLN A 149 -4.10 -19.76 -23.84
C GLN A 149 -4.09 -21.09 -24.60
N GLN A 150 -3.69 -22.18 -23.94
CA GLN A 150 -3.74 -23.54 -24.54
C GLN A 150 -5.17 -23.93 -24.90
N ALA A 151 -6.15 -23.52 -24.13
CA ALA A 151 -7.57 -23.70 -24.37
C ALA A 151 -8.15 -22.73 -25.44
N GLY A 152 -7.31 -21.96 -26.12
CA GLY A 152 -7.66 -21.07 -27.23
C GLY A 152 -8.24 -19.71 -26.84
N LEU A 153 -8.12 -19.30 -25.55
CA LEU A 153 -8.55 -17.96 -25.10
C LEU A 153 -7.43 -16.94 -25.35
N LYS A 154 -7.75 -15.84 -26.02
CA LYS A 154 -6.78 -14.77 -26.23
C LYS A 154 -6.60 -13.94 -24.96
N LEU A 155 -5.34 -13.88 -24.47
CA LEU A 155 -4.94 -13.06 -23.34
C LEU A 155 -3.94 -11.98 -23.81
N GLU A 156 -4.11 -10.76 -23.31
CA GLU A 156 -3.19 -9.64 -23.53
C GLU A 156 -2.60 -9.24 -22.19
N ILE A 157 -1.30 -9.50 -22.03
CA ILE A 157 -0.57 -9.21 -20.79
C ILE A 157 -0.20 -7.73 -20.79
N ASP A 158 -0.73 -6.99 -19.83
CA ASP A 158 -0.28 -5.62 -19.58
C ASP A 158 1.05 -5.64 -18.81
N LYS A 159 2.08 -5.06 -19.41
CA LYS A 159 3.42 -4.97 -18.81
C LYS A 159 3.62 -3.78 -17.90
N ASN A 160 2.61 -2.90 -17.78
CA ASN A 160 2.66 -1.79 -16.84
C ASN A 160 2.61 -2.30 -15.39
N VAL A 161 3.13 -1.51 -14.47
CA VAL A 161 3.13 -1.83 -13.02
C VAL A 161 1.69 -2.01 -12.51
N SER A 162 0.73 -1.25 -13.05
CA SER A 162 -0.69 -1.34 -12.69
C SER A 162 -1.56 -1.32 -13.94
N LEU A 163 -2.65 -2.10 -13.94
CA LEU A 163 -3.73 -2.04 -14.92
C LEU A 163 -4.48 -0.69 -14.88
N PHE A 164 -4.35 0.05 -13.78
CA PHE A 164 -5.06 1.30 -13.52
C PHE A 164 -4.11 2.47 -13.29
N PRO A 165 -3.57 3.12 -14.34
CA PRO A 165 -2.73 4.30 -14.20
C PRO A 165 -3.39 5.45 -13.40
N LYS A 166 -4.72 5.44 -13.31
CA LYS A 166 -5.49 6.41 -12.51
C LYS A 166 -5.22 6.30 -11.00
N ARG A 167 -4.65 5.19 -10.50
CA ARG A 167 -4.24 5.04 -9.10
C ARG A 167 -3.23 6.10 -8.66
N GLU A 168 -2.45 6.65 -9.61
CA GLU A 168 -1.54 7.77 -9.29
C GLU A 168 -2.26 9.01 -8.77
N ILE A 169 -3.51 9.26 -9.23
CA ILE A 169 -4.29 10.44 -8.88
C ILE A 169 -5.34 10.03 -7.86
N LYS A 170 -5.16 10.47 -6.63
CA LYS A 170 -6.01 10.07 -5.51
C LYS A 170 -7.30 10.88 -5.46
N THR A 171 -8.39 10.19 -5.23
CA THR A 171 -9.69 10.80 -4.87
C THR A 171 -9.67 11.32 -3.42
N ALA A 172 -10.64 12.13 -3.04
CA ALA A 172 -10.74 12.64 -1.67
C ALA A 172 -10.83 11.50 -0.62
N THR A 173 -11.56 10.43 -0.94
CA THR A 173 -11.68 9.24 -0.09
C THR A 173 -10.35 8.53 0.10
N GLU A 174 -9.57 8.36 -0.99
CA GLU A 174 -8.26 7.74 -0.94
C GLU A 174 -7.23 8.58 -0.17
N ILE A 175 -7.32 9.92 -0.29
CA ILE A 175 -6.48 10.83 0.50
C ILE A 175 -6.80 10.70 1.99
N GLU A 176 -8.10 10.60 2.35
CA GLU A 176 -8.47 10.41 3.76
C GLU A 176 -8.03 9.03 4.30
N ALA A 177 -8.06 7.98 3.50
CA ALA A 177 -7.52 6.67 3.85
C ALA A 177 -6.00 6.75 4.12
N LEU A 178 -5.24 7.45 3.27
CA LEU A 178 -3.80 7.71 3.47
C LEU A 178 -3.54 8.57 4.73
N ARG A 179 -4.39 9.57 5.02
CA ARG A 179 -4.31 10.33 6.28
C ARG A 179 -4.50 9.44 7.51
N LYS A 180 -5.44 8.48 7.45
CA LYS A 180 -5.64 7.48 8.52
C LYS A 180 -4.39 6.60 8.69
N GLY A 181 -3.80 6.09 7.60
CA GLY A 181 -2.55 5.35 7.65
C GLY A 181 -1.42 6.15 8.30
N ASN A 182 -1.27 7.41 7.93
CA ASN A 182 -0.26 8.31 8.54
C ASN A 182 -0.54 8.63 10.01
N ARG A 183 -1.82 8.62 10.47
CA ARG A 183 -2.13 8.72 11.90
C ARG A 183 -1.61 7.52 12.69
N ALA A 184 -1.68 6.32 12.11
CA ALA A 184 -1.11 5.12 12.70
C ALA A 184 0.43 5.19 12.78
N SER A 185 1.11 5.70 11.72
CA SER A 185 2.56 5.98 11.80
C SER A 185 2.88 6.98 12.92
N ALA A 186 2.10 8.05 13.03
CA ALA A 186 2.29 9.08 14.07
C ALA A 186 2.06 8.53 15.50
N ALA A 187 1.14 7.56 15.68
CA ALA A 187 0.95 6.86 16.95
C ALA A 187 2.21 6.08 17.33
N GLY A 188 2.80 5.35 16.39
CA GLY A 188 4.09 4.69 16.58
C GLY A 188 5.18 5.66 17.03
N PHE A 189 5.29 6.85 16.40
CA PHE A 189 6.27 7.86 16.80
C PHE A 189 6.01 8.44 18.22
N ARG A 190 4.76 8.55 18.65
CA ARG A 190 4.45 8.94 20.04
C ARG A 190 5.02 7.92 21.03
N VAL A 191 4.88 6.62 20.71
CA VAL A 191 5.42 5.53 21.54
C VAL A 191 6.95 5.53 21.49
N VAL A 192 7.58 5.67 20.33
CA VAL A 192 9.05 5.79 20.22
C VAL A 192 9.57 6.92 21.11
N LYS A 193 9.01 8.13 20.97
CA LYS A 193 9.41 9.28 21.79
C LYS A 193 9.25 9.01 23.29
N LYS A 194 8.12 8.44 23.71
CA LYS A 194 7.86 8.07 25.12
C LYS A 194 8.90 7.07 25.61
N THR A 195 9.09 5.96 24.88
CA THR A 195 10.04 4.90 25.24
C THR A 195 11.46 5.43 25.40
N LEU A 196 11.95 6.24 24.44
CA LEU A 196 13.27 6.83 24.50
C LEU A 196 13.39 7.85 25.65
N THR A 197 12.35 8.62 25.93
CA THR A 197 12.34 9.58 27.06
C THR A 197 12.42 8.86 28.39
N GLU A 198 11.68 7.77 28.59
CA GLU A 198 11.64 6.97 29.80
C GLU A 198 12.89 6.08 29.99
N SER A 199 13.63 5.82 28.91
CA SER A 199 14.83 4.99 28.95
C SER A 199 15.95 5.67 29.71
N LYS A 200 16.70 4.89 30.51
CA LYS A 200 17.93 5.28 31.20
C LYS A 200 19.15 4.73 30.46
N ILE A 201 20.25 5.48 30.48
CA ILE A 201 21.51 5.03 29.89
C ILE A 201 22.31 4.28 30.98
N ARG A 202 22.70 3.03 30.70
CA ARG A 202 23.59 2.22 31.55
C ARG A 202 24.54 1.41 30.68
N GLY A 203 25.84 1.49 30.91
CA GLY A 203 26.85 0.76 30.13
C GLY A 203 26.79 1.04 28.64
N GLY A 204 26.42 2.26 28.22
CA GLY A 204 26.27 2.63 26.81
C GLY A 204 24.98 2.15 26.14
N GLN A 205 24.15 1.34 26.81
CA GLN A 205 22.88 0.82 26.30
C GLN A 205 21.69 1.57 26.88
N LEU A 206 20.57 1.54 26.16
CA LEU A 206 19.29 2.06 26.66
C LEU A 206 18.58 0.98 27.50
N ILE A 207 18.16 1.36 28.69
CA ILE A 207 17.39 0.51 29.60
C ILE A 207 15.98 1.08 29.74
N HIS A 208 14.98 0.34 29.29
CA HIS A 208 13.56 0.68 29.41
C HIS A 208 12.86 -0.34 30.31
N GLN A 209 12.14 0.13 31.34
CA GLN A 209 11.44 -0.73 32.30
C GLN A 209 12.32 -1.86 32.91
N GLY A 210 13.56 -1.52 33.24
CA GLY A 210 14.51 -2.45 33.85
C GLY A 210 15.19 -3.45 32.91
N LYS A 211 14.88 -3.44 31.61
CA LYS A 211 15.46 -4.33 30.57
C LYS A 211 16.21 -3.52 29.51
N VAL A 212 17.18 -4.15 28.86
CA VAL A 212 17.84 -3.56 27.69
C VAL A 212 16.77 -3.33 26.61
N LEU A 213 16.68 -2.08 26.11
CA LEU A 213 15.82 -1.76 24.98
C LEU A 213 16.50 -2.23 23.70
N THR A 214 15.83 -3.10 22.95
CA THR A 214 16.31 -3.61 21.66
C THR A 214 15.45 -3.08 20.52
N SER A 215 16.00 -3.16 19.32
CA SER A 215 15.29 -2.85 18.07
C SER A 215 13.98 -3.64 17.94
N GLU A 216 14.01 -4.93 18.29
CA GLU A 216 12.86 -5.83 18.26
C GLU A 216 11.77 -5.35 19.22
N ARG A 217 12.16 -5.02 20.46
CA ARG A 217 11.20 -4.51 21.46
C ARG A 217 10.58 -3.18 21.04
N LEU A 218 11.38 -2.30 20.43
CA LEU A 218 10.86 -1.01 19.95
C LEU A 218 9.85 -1.21 18.80
N ARG A 219 10.16 -2.12 17.84
CA ARG A 219 9.20 -2.47 16.77
C ARG A 219 7.90 -3.10 17.30
N GLU A 220 8.00 -3.95 18.31
CA GLU A 220 6.82 -4.53 18.98
C GLU A 220 5.91 -3.43 19.56
N LEU A 221 6.47 -2.48 20.29
CA LEU A 221 5.73 -1.36 20.87
C LEU A 221 5.08 -0.48 19.79
N ILE A 222 5.78 -0.25 18.68
CA ILE A 222 5.26 0.49 17.51
C ILE A 222 4.09 -0.26 16.88
N SER A 223 4.23 -1.59 16.71
CA SER A 223 3.18 -2.42 16.11
C SER A 223 1.89 -2.41 16.93
N HIS A 224 2.00 -2.44 18.26
CA HIS A 224 0.82 -2.31 19.14
C HIS A 224 0.13 -0.96 18.94
N ALA A 225 0.89 0.14 18.91
CA ALA A 225 0.32 1.48 18.72
C ALA A 225 -0.32 1.66 17.32
N ALA A 226 0.24 1.06 16.29
CA ALA A 226 -0.35 1.07 14.96
C ALA A 226 -1.66 0.27 14.91
N LEU A 227 -1.70 -0.87 15.61
CA LEU A 227 -2.89 -1.73 15.70
C LEU A 227 -4.05 -1.02 16.42
N GLU A 228 -3.78 -0.26 17.48
CA GLU A 228 -4.78 0.57 18.17
C GLU A 228 -5.41 1.62 17.26
N GLU A 229 -4.69 2.09 16.25
CA GLU A 229 -5.19 3.00 15.20
C GLU A 229 -5.80 2.26 13.99
N GLY A 230 -6.00 0.93 14.09
CA GLY A 230 -6.60 0.10 13.04
C GLY A 230 -5.69 -0.16 11.84
N ALA A 231 -4.36 -0.18 12.03
CA ALA A 231 -3.39 -0.47 10.98
C ALA A 231 -2.32 -1.46 11.45
N VAL A 232 -1.73 -2.19 10.50
CA VAL A 232 -0.74 -3.25 10.77
C VAL A 232 0.63 -2.82 10.24
N ALA A 233 1.62 -2.71 11.15
CA ALA A 233 2.99 -2.27 10.85
C ALA A 233 3.95 -3.47 10.94
N LEU A 234 4.01 -4.30 9.88
CA LEU A 234 4.78 -5.56 9.89
C LEU A 234 6.27 -5.38 9.61
N HIS A 235 6.66 -4.38 8.84
CA HIS A 235 8.02 -4.22 8.32
C HIS A 235 8.72 -2.96 8.86
N THR A 236 8.27 -2.45 10.00
CA THR A 236 8.88 -1.28 10.66
C THR A 236 10.38 -1.43 10.82
N ILE A 237 11.12 -0.39 10.47
CA ILE A 237 12.55 -0.26 10.72
C ILE A 237 12.77 0.45 12.05
N ALA A 238 13.68 -0.06 12.88
CA ALA A 238 14.16 0.56 14.11
C ALA A 238 15.66 0.27 14.26
N SER A 239 16.48 0.79 13.34
CA SER A 239 17.91 0.54 13.26
C SER A 239 18.71 1.56 14.06
N CYS A 240 19.84 1.14 14.66
CA CYS A 240 20.69 1.97 15.49
C CYS A 240 22.16 1.88 15.06
N GLY A 241 22.88 2.99 15.13
CA GLY A 241 24.30 3.06 14.79
C GLY A 241 24.58 2.75 13.33
N ASP A 242 25.60 1.96 13.04
CA ASP A 242 26.00 1.61 11.67
C ASP A 242 24.97 0.71 10.94
N GLN A 243 24.07 0.05 11.67
CA GLN A 243 23.01 -0.73 11.03
C GLN A 243 22.09 0.12 10.11
N VAL A 244 21.98 1.42 10.38
CA VAL A 244 21.19 2.35 9.56
C VAL A 244 21.78 2.57 8.17
N CYS A 245 23.07 2.25 7.95
CA CYS A 245 23.74 2.38 6.65
C CYS A 245 23.27 1.34 5.64
N ASP A 246 22.68 0.24 6.09
CA ASP A 246 21.78 -0.58 5.30
C ASP A 246 20.35 -0.04 5.47
N ASN A 247 19.90 0.79 4.55
CA ASN A 247 18.69 1.60 4.67
C ASN A 247 17.38 0.78 4.78
N HIS A 248 17.42 -0.53 4.52
CA HIS A 248 16.31 -1.47 4.72
C HIS A 248 16.51 -2.42 5.90
N SER A 249 17.63 -2.30 6.63
CA SER A 249 17.84 -3.10 7.83
C SER A 249 16.76 -2.82 8.88
N PRO A 250 16.00 -3.83 9.33
CA PRO A 250 14.99 -3.63 10.37
C PRO A 250 15.60 -3.26 11.72
N GLY A 251 16.92 -3.37 11.87
CA GLY A 251 17.65 -3.25 13.11
C GLY A 251 17.53 -4.49 13.98
N HIS A 252 18.54 -4.73 14.80
CA HIS A 252 18.58 -5.85 15.73
C HIS A 252 19.41 -5.52 16.98
N GLY A 253 19.11 -6.22 18.08
CA GLY A 253 19.87 -6.14 19.32
C GLY A 253 19.72 -4.81 20.07
N PRO A 254 20.62 -4.51 21.02
CA PRO A 254 20.55 -3.35 21.87
C PRO A 254 20.58 -2.01 21.13
N ILE A 255 19.72 -1.09 21.53
CA ILE A 255 19.80 0.30 21.10
C ILE A 255 20.81 1.02 21.98
N MET A 256 21.81 1.65 21.34
CA MET A 256 22.94 2.29 22.00
C MET A 256 22.66 3.76 22.25
N ALA A 257 23.20 4.27 23.37
CA ALA A 257 23.18 5.68 23.69
C ALA A 257 24.14 6.47 22.78
N ASN A 258 23.78 7.71 22.49
CA ASN A 258 24.55 8.65 21.67
C ASN A 258 24.69 8.23 20.19
N GLU A 259 23.98 7.20 19.76
CA GLU A 259 23.92 6.77 18.37
C GLU A 259 22.61 7.20 17.71
N LEU A 260 22.67 7.41 16.37
CA LEU A 260 21.49 7.73 15.58
C LEU A 260 20.61 6.49 15.42
N ILE A 261 19.32 6.67 15.56
CA ILE A 261 18.30 5.63 15.48
C ILE A 261 17.33 6.05 14.38
N ILE A 262 17.32 5.34 13.26
CA ILE A 262 16.28 5.52 12.25
C ILE A 262 15.09 4.65 12.59
N VAL A 263 13.93 5.30 12.70
CA VAL A 263 12.65 4.62 12.82
C VAL A 263 11.80 4.97 11.61
N ASP A 264 11.36 3.93 10.89
CA ASP A 264 10.55 4.03 9.69
C ASP A 264 9.30 3.17 9.84
N ILE A 265 8.12 3.81 9.76
CA ILE A 265 6.83 3.22 10.12
C ILE A 265 5.86 3.37 8.95
N PHE A 266 5.63 2.27 8.22
CA PHE A 266 4.72 2.21 7.07
C PHE A 266 3.61 1.16 7.29
N PRO A 267 2.58 1.51 8.07
CA PRO A 267 1.49 0.60 8.38
C PRO A 267 0.48 0.53 7.24
N ARG A 268 -0.05 -0.67 7.00
CA ARG A 268 -1.17 -0.91 6.10
C ARG A 268 -2.48 -1.01 6.88
N ARG A 269 -3.51 -0.37 6.40
CA ARG A 269 -4.87 -0.50 6.94
C ARG A 269 -5.56 -1.74 6.36
N PRO A 270 -5.97 -2.71 7.19
CA PRO A 270 -6.71 -3.88 6.69
C PRO A 270 -8.08 -3.52 6.11
N GLU A 271 -8.73 -2.46 6.63
CA GLU A 271 -10.07 -2.02 6.24
C GLU A 271 -10.18 -1.65 4.75
N ASP A 272 -9.20 -0.90 4.24
CA ASP A 272 -9.25 -0.32 2.90
C ASP A 272 -7.97 -0.55 2.06
N GLY A 273 -6.95 -1.16 2.66
CA GLY A 273 -5.68 -1.52 2.02
C GLY A 273 -4.69 -0.37 1.85
N TYR A 274 -5.03 0.86 2.25
CA TYR A 274 -4.14 2.02 2.11
C TYR A 274 -3.05 2.03 3.18
N TRP A 275 -1.90 2.60 2.79
CA TRP A 275 -0.71 2.68 3.62
C TRP A 275 -0.54 4.06 4.26
N GLY A 276 0.14 4.11 5.41
CA GLY A 276 0.84 5.29 5.89
C GLY A 276 2.32 5.11 5.65
N ASP A 277 3.09 6.20 5.69
CA ASP A 277 4.55 6.13 5.55
C ASP A 277 5.20 7.34 6.20
N MET A 278 6.19 7.08 7.07
CA MET A 278 6.88 8.15 7.78
C MET A 278 8.18 7.66 8.39
N THR A 279 9.26 8.38 8.15
CA THR A 279 10.55 8.13 8.82
C THR A 279 10.98 9.29 9.69
N ARG A 280 11.51 8.98 10.87
CA ARG A 280 12.20 9.94 11.75
C ARG A 280 13.48 9.33 12.31
N THR A 281 14.49 10.17 12.46
CA THR A 281 15.74 9.81 13.14
C THR A 281 15.75 10.35 14.56
N PHE A 282 16.17 9.54 15.52
CA PHE A 282 16.29 9.90 16.94
C PHE A 282 17.71 9.66 17.43
N LEU A 283 18.01 10.21 18.61
CA LEU A 283 19.19 9.90 19.41
C LEU A 283 18.82 10.09 20.89
N LYS A 284 19.11 9.09 21.72
CA LYS A 284 19.03 9.21 23.20
C LYS A 284 20.41 9.43 23.76
N GLY A 285 20.55 10.53 24.49
CA GLY A 285 21.81 10.96 25.09
C GLY A 285 22.32 12.26 24.50
N ARG A 286 23.64 12.34 24.20
CA ARG A 286 24.29 13.55 23.69
C ARG A 286 24.82 13.33 22.27
N ALA A 287 24.30 14.06 21.32
CA ALA A 287 24.76 14.02 19.94
C ALA A 287 26.12 14.74 19.78
N SER A 288 27.00 14.18 18.94
CA SER A 288 28.22 14.86 18.48
C SER A 288 27.89 16.00 17.53
N ASP A 289 28.83 16.90 17.31
CA ASP A 289 28.64 18.02 16.36
C ASP A 289 28.49 17.53 14.91
N ALA A 290 29.16 16.41 14.56
CA ALA A 290 29.01 15.76 13.27
C ALA A 290 27.57 15.23 13.08
N GLN A 291 27.01 14.54 14.06
CA GLN A 291 25.62 14.06 14.02
C GLN A 291 24.60 15.23 13.95
N LYS A 292 24.80 16.29 14.72
CA LYS A 292 23.97 17.51 14.68
C LYS A 292 24.00 18.16 13.29
N ARG A 293 25.20 18.24 12.68
CA ARG A 293 25.37 18.76 11.32
C ARG A 293 24.66 17.87 10.31
N LEU A 294 24.79 16.54 10.41
CA LEU A 294 24.13 15.58 9.51
C LEU A 294 22.61 15.74 9.56
N VAL A 295 21.99 15.71 10.77
CA VAL A 295 20.55 15.88 10.95
C VAL A 295 20.05 17.21 10.37
N ARG A 296 20.76 18.30 10.66
CA ARG A 296 20.41 19.63 10.13
C ARG A 296 20.47 19.66 8.61
N THR A 297 21.47 19.04 7.99
CA THR A 297 21.64 19.00 6.53
C THR A 297 20.52 18.18 5.89
N VAL A 298 20.19 16.98 6.39
CA VAL A 298 19.09 16.18 5.85
C VAL A 298 17.76 16.92 6.00
N LYS A 299 17.50 17.55 7.15
CA LYS A 299 16.29 18.36 7.36
C LYS A 299 16.16 19.49 6.32
N ARG A 300 17.24 20.22 6.04
CA ARG A 300 17.26 21.28 5.01
C ARG A 300 17.05 20.73 3.60
N GLY A 301 17.61 19.55 3.29
CA GLY A 301 17.38 18.85 2.02
C GLY A 301 15.92 18.41 1.86
N HIS A 302 15.32 17.90 2.93
CA HIS A 302 13.89 17.54 2.97
C HIS A 302 12.99 18.78 2.75
N GLU A 303 13.25 19.88 3.44
CA GLU A 303 12.52 21.14 3.26
C GLU A 303 12.69 21.71 1.85
N LEU A 304 13.87 21.57 1.25
CA LEU A 304 14.14 21.97 -0.14
C LEU A 304 13.26 21.15 -1.10
N ALA A 305 13.24 19.83 -0.95
CA ALA A 305 12.42 18.94 -1.78
C ALA A 305 10.94 19.30 -1.70
N ILE A 306 10.38 19.45 -0.49
CA ILE A 306 8.96 19.83 -0.30
C ILE A 306 8.64 21.15 -0.99
N ARG A 307 9.49 22.16 -0.87
CA ARG A 307 9.26 23.46 -1.54
C ARG A 307 9.29 23.36 -3.07
N MET A 308 10.08 22.44 -3.63
CA MET A 308 10.20 22.26 -5.08
C MET A 308 9.07 21.42 -5.68
N ILE A 309 8.52 20.46 -4.93
CA ILE A 309 7.49 19.55 -5.44
C ILE A 309 6.15 20.28 -5.58
N LYS A 310 5.73 20.45 -6.84
CA LYS A 310 4.44 21.06 -7.23
C LYS A 310 4.01 20.54 -8.59
N PRO A 311 2.72 20.59 -8.94
CA PRO A 311 2.27 20.22 -10.28
C PRO A 311 3.05 20.92 -11.38
N GLY A 312 3.47 20.14 -12.40
CA GLY A 312 4.29 20.62 -13.53
C GLY A 312 5.81 20.53 -13.34
N GLN A 313 6.30 20.44 -12.10
CA GLN A 313 7.73 20.24 -11.82
C GLN A 313 8.20 18.85 -12.27
N VAL A 314 9.39 18.74 -12.84
CA VAL A 314 10.01 17.47 -13.24
C VAL A 314 10.60 16.76 -12.01
N GLY A 315 10.20 15.49 -11.79
CA GLY A 315 10.60 14.72 -10.60
C GLY A 315 12.11 14.54 -10.47
N GLY A 316 12.80 14.20 -11.57
CA GLY A 316 14.27 14.04 -11.56
C GLY A 316 15.01 15.31 -11.16
N LYS A 317 14.51 16.51 -11.55
CA LYS A 317 15.13 17.78 -11.18
C LYS A 317 15.05 18.07 -9.69
N VAL A 318 14.01 17.57 -9.00
CA VAL A 318 13.91 17.71 -7.54
C VAL A 318 14.96 16.83 -6.86
N HIS A 319 15.10 15.57 -7.29
CA HIS A 319 16.12 14.66 -6.77
C HIS A 319 17.53 15.23 -6.98
N GLU A 320 17.86 15.67 -8.20
CA GLU A 320 19.15 16.26 -8.56
C GLU A 320 19.47 17.51 -7.72
N ALA A 321 18.48 18.35 -7.45
CA ALA A 321 18.67 19.55 -6.62
C ALA A 321 19.00 19.20 -5.16
N VAL A 322 18.36 18.17 -4.60
CA VAL A 322 18.66 17.68 -3.23
C VAL A 322 20.05 17.06 -3.17
N GLN A 323 20.42 16.25 -4.16
CA GLN A 323 21.75 15.65 -4.26
C GLN A 323 22.84 16.73 -4.34
N ALA A 324 22.68 17.71 -5.25
CA ALA A 324 23.62 18.82 -5.38
C ALA A 324 23.72 19.68 -4.10
N PHE A 325 22.60 19.87 -3.39
CA PHE A 325 22.60 20.52 -2.08
C PHE A 325 23.44 19.75 -1.06
N PHE A 326 23.30 18.43 -0.96
CA PHE A 326 24.09 17.60 -0.04
C PHE A 326 25.58 17.63 -0.38
N GLU A 327 25.93 17.55 -1.67
CA GLU A 327 27.32 17.64 -2.13
C GLU A 327 27.96 19.00 -1.78
N LYS A 328 27.18 20.11 -1.95
CA LYS A 328 27.63 21.46 -1.56
C LYS A 328 27.85 21.59 -0.06
N GLU A 329 27.05 20.90 0.78
CA GLU A 329 27.25 20.84 2.23
C GLU A 329 28.41 19.92 2.64
N GLY A 330 29.10 19.27 1.67
CA GLY A 330 30.27 18.40 1.88
C GLY A 330 29.96 16.91 2.02
N TYR A 331 28.72 16.49 1.75
CA TYR A 331 28.26 15.10 1.83
C TYR A 331 28.25 14.46 0.46
N LYS A 332 29.32 13.73 0.12
CA LYS A 332 29.48 13.01 -1.16
C LYS A 332 28.63 11.75 -1.18
N THR A 333 28.18 11.36 -2.37
CA THR A 333 27.45 10.10 -2.60
C THR A 333 28.33 9.14 -3.39
N VAL A 334 28.47 7.91 -2.87
CA VAL A 334 29.14 6.78 -3.53
C VAL A 334 28.10 5.66 -3.67
N LYS A 335 27.65 5.38 -4.90
CA LYS A 335 26.57 4.40 -5.18
C LYS A 335 27.13 3.02 -5.55
N ASP A 336 28.19 2.98 -6.34
CA ASP A 336 28.76 1.75 -6.91
C ASP A 336 29.77 1.13 -5.96
N SER A 337 29.32 0.75 -4.77
CA SER A 337 30.11 0.15 -3.70
C SER A 337 29.31 -0.94 -2.99
N LYS A 338 30.00 -1.91 -2.39
CA LYS A 338 29.38 -2.88 -1.47
C LYS A 338 28.82 -2.20 -0.20
N THR A 339 29.36 -1.05 0.13
CA THR A 339 28.93 -0.19 1.24
C THR A 339 28.65 1.21 0.66
N PRO A 340 27.47 1.43 0.05
CA PRO A 340 27.14 2.74 -0.51
C PRO A 340 27.04 3.79 0.60
N GLU A 341 27.47 5.03 0.28
CA GLU A 341 27.45 6.14 1.22
C GLU A 341 26.76 7.37 0.63
N GLY A 342 26.31 8.26 1.48
CA GLY A 342 25.63 9.50 1.09
C GLY A 342 24.17 9.30 0.76
N PHE A 343 23.68 9.96 -0.30
CA PHE A 343 22.28 9.91 -0.78
C PHE A 343 22.17 8.98 -1.98
N PHE A 344 22.06 7.69 -1.74
CA PHE A 344 22.13 6.65 -2.78
C PHE A 344 20.79 6.04 -3.20
N HIS A 345 19.68 6.36 -2.55
CA HIS A 345 18.34 5.88 -2.88
C HIS A 345 17.45 6.94 -3.54
N ALA A 346 16.22 6.60 -3.91
CA ALA A 346 15.24 7.53 -4.44
C ALA A 346 14.88 8.61 -3.41
N LEU A 347 14.52 9.80 -3.88
CA LEU A 347 14.03 10.89 -3.02
C LEU A 347 12.64 10.60 -2.46
N GLY A 348 11.88 9.68 -3.09
CA GLY A 348 10.55 9.32 -2.70
C GLY A 348 9.79 8.58 -3.79
N HIS A 349 8.56 8.22 -3.51
CA HIS A 349 7.70 7.41 -4.36
C HIS A 349 6.23 7.79 -4.18
N GLY A 350 5.39 7.37 -5.12
CA GLY A 350 3.94 7.38 -4.93
C GLY A 350 3.54 6.39 -3.84
N ILE A 351 2.45 6.66 -3.15
CA ILE A 351 1.90 5.78 -2.11
C ILE A 351 0.39 5.64 -2.27
N GLY A 352 -0.16 4.48 -1.93
CA GLY A 352 -1.59 4.20 -2.04
C GLY A 352 -1.96 2.84 -1.50
N LEU A 353 -2.42 1.95 -2.39
CA LEU A 353 -2.68 0.54 -2.10
C LEU A 353 -1.40 -0.31 -2.05
N GLU A 354 -0.28 0.24 -2.53
CA GLU A 354 1.07 -0.25 -2.31
C GLU A 354 1.86 0.83 -1.59
N VAL A 355 2.83 0.42 -0.77
CA VAL A 355 3.76 1.37 -0.16
C VAL A 355 4.55 2.09 -1.25
N HIS A 356 5.06 1.37 -2.25
CA HIS A 356 5.75 1.92 -3.40
C HIS A 356 4.87 1.89 -4.66
N GLU A 357 4.34 3.04 -5.05
CA GLU A 357 3.61 3.23 -6.31
C GLU A 357 4.33 4.23 -7.23
N SER A 358 3.90 4.32 -8.47
CA SER A 358 4.29 5.44 -9.35
C SER A 358 3.71 6.77 -8.84
N PRO A 359 4.49 7.88 -9.02
CA PRO A 359 5.81 7.96 -9.65
C PRO A 359 6.96 7.69 -8.67
N ILE A 360 8.12 7.25 -9.17
CA ILE A 360 9.35 7.15 -8.37
C ILE A 360 10.21 8.38 -8.60
N ILE A 361 10.54 9.11 -7.53
CA ILE A 361 11.31 10.37 -7.58
C ILE A 361 12.80 10.04 -7.47
N ARG A 362 13.46 9.82 -8.61
CA ARG A 362 14.89 9.49 -8.69
C ARG A 362 15.59 10.35 -9.73
N ALA A 363 16.91 10.35 -9.74
CA ALA A 363 17.69 11.05 -10.75
C ALA A 363 17.24 10.69 -12.18
N ALA A 364 17.27 11.66 -13.07
CA ALA A 364 16.86 11.55 -14.48
C ALA A 364 15.40 11.08 -14.71
N ALA A 365 14.53 11.02 -13.68
CA ALA A 365 13.13 10.67 -13.85
C ALA A 365 12.39 11.74 -14.68
N PRO A 366 11.84 11.40 -15.86
CA PRO A 366 11.34 12.40 -16.81
C PRO A 366 9.91 12.88 -16.53
N PHE A 367 9.20 12.23 -15.59
CA PHE A 367 7.80 12.56 -15.31
C PHE A 367 7.65 13.96 -14.72
N LYS A 368 6.51 14.58 -14.99
CA LYS A 368 6.07 15.81 -14.33
C LYS A 368 5.01 15.49 -13.28
N PHE A 369 5.15 16.05 -12.10
CA PHE A 369 4.14 15.93 -11.05
C PHE A 369 2.77 16.42 -11.53
N LYS A 370 1.71 15.75 -11.07
CA LYS A 370 0.31 16.08 -11.39
C LYS A 370 -0.45 16.41 -10.10
N LYS A 371 -1.43 17.30 -10.19
CA LYS A 371 -2.41 17.53 -9.12
C LYS A 371 -3.08 16.21 -8.73
N GLY A 372 -3.29 15.97 -7.45
CA GLY A 372 -3.94 14.79 -6.90
C GLY A 372 -3.01 13.60 -6.68
N GLN A 373 -1.72 13.68 -7.08
CA GLN A 373 -0.72 12.69 -6.68
C GLN A 373 -0.43 12.81 -5.18
N VAL A 374 -0.15 11.67 -4.56
CA VAL A 374 0.38 11.60 -3.19
C VAL A 374 1.71 10.89 -3.26
N VAL A 375 2.75 11.50 -2.71
CA VAL A 375 4.12 11.00 -2.76
C VAL A 375 4.82 11.15 -1.42
N THR A 376 5.82 10.28 -1.15
CA THR A 376 6.77 10.44 -0.05
C THR A 376 7.87 11.42 -0.44
N VAL A 377 8.50 12.02 0.56
CA VAL A 377 9.71 12.84 0.44
C VAL A 377 10.63 12.43 1.58
N GLU A 378 11.67 11.67 1.26
CA GLU A 378 12.47 10.91 2.23
C GLU A 378 13.99 11.01 2.02
N PRO A 379 14.57 12.17 1.80
CA PRO A 379 16.02 12.23 1.64
C PRO A 379 16.74 11.70 2.88
N GLY A 380 17.85 10.98 2.64
CA GLY A 380 18.70 10.43 3.70
C GLY A 380 20.18 10.55 3.36
N LEU A 381 21.01 10.56 4.41
CA LEU A 381 22.47 10.50 4.33
C LEU A 381 23.00 9.44 5.29
N TYR A 382 23.89 8.58 4.81
CA TYR A 382 24.37 7.41 5.54
C TYR A 382 25.90 7.31 5.41
N TYR A 383 26.62 7.16 6.54
CA TYR A 383 28.09 7.03 6.58
C TYR A 383 28.50 6.10 7.73
N LEU A 384 29.23 5.03 7.42
CA LEU A 384 29.76 4.12 8.43
C LEU A 384 30.61 4.86 9.47
N GLY A 385 30.47 4.51 10.74
CA GLY A 385 31.11 5.17 11.88
C GLY A 385 30.45 6.48 12.32
N LEU A 386 29.53 7.07 11.52
CA LEU A 386 28.72 8.24 11.89
C LEU A 386 27.26 7.87 12.09
N GLY A 387 26.80 6.84 11.39
CA GLY A 387 25.40 6.45 11.28
C GLY A 387 24.70 7.11 10.10
N GLY A 388 23.38 7.15 10.14
CA GLY A 388 22.55 7.73 9.08
C GLY A 388 21.36 8.53 9.60
N VAL A 389 20.84 9.36 8.72
CA VAL A 389 19.64 10.18 8.95
C VAL A 389 18.71 10.06 7.77
N ARG A 390 17.44 9.74 8.02
CA ARG A 390 16.31 9.86 7.07
C ARG A 390 15.18 10.63 7.73
N ILE A 391 14.61 11.57 7.00
CA ILE A 391 13.42 12.32 7.39
C ILE A 391 12.43 12.22 6.24
N GLU A 392 11.26 11.71 6.53
CA GLU A 392 10.25 11.46 5.54
C GLU A 392 8.89 12.01 5.93
N ASP A 393 8.23 12.59 4.99
CA ASP A 393 6.82 12.99 5.06
C ASP A 393 6.09 12.60 3.78
N VAL A 394 4.79 12.34 3.92
CA VAL A 394 3.87 12.14 2.80
C VAL A 394 3.19 13.46 2.47
N ILE A 395 3.22 13.84 1.18
CA ILE A 395 2.61 15.07 0.68
C ILE A 395 1.60 14.77 -0.42
N HIS A 396 0.50 15.54 -0.42
CA HIS A 396 -0.53 15.54 -1.45
C HIS A 396 -0.37 16.77 -2.34
N LEU A 397 -0.30 16.59 -3.66
CA LEU A 397 -0.14 17.67 -4.61
C LEU A 397 -1.47 18.36 -4.89
N VAL A 398 -1.56 19.62 -4.49
CA VAL A 398 -2.72 20.51 -4.67
C VAL A 398 -2.45 21.57 -5.75
N PRO A 399 -3.44 22.34 -6.22
CA PRO A 399 -3.20 23.44 -7.15
C PRO A 399 -2.12 24.38 -6.64
N GLY A 400 -1.07 24.58 -7.44
CA GLY A 400 0.03 25.52 -7.15
C GLY A 400 1.09 25.05 -6.16
N GLY A 401 0.89 23.89 -5.47
CA GLY A 401 1.83 23.41 -4.46
C GLY A 401 1.55 22.01 -3.96
N ASN A 402 1.80 21.81 -2.68
CA ASN A 402 1.51 20.57 -1.97
C ASN A 402 1.04 20.87 -0.54
N GLU A 403 0.40 19.89 0.07
CA GLU A 403 0.09 19.86 1.49
C GLU A 403 0.65 18.59 2.14
N LYS A 404 1.21 18.71 3.32
CA LYS A 404 1.68 17.56 4.08
C LYS A 404 0.48 16.85 4.72
N ILE A 405 0.39 15.53 4.56
CA ILE A 405 -0.67 14.70 5.16
C ILE A 405 -0.15 13.76 6.26
N SER A 406 1.16 13.74 6.50
CA SER A 406 1.82 13.09 7.62
C SER A 406 2.21 14.15 8.68
N HIS A 407 1.84 13.94 9.94
CA HIS A 407 2.10 14.91 10.99
C HIS A 407 2.63 14.24 12.24
N THR A 408 3.88 14.54 12.61
CA THR A 408 4.44 14.21 13.93
C THR A 408 5.43 15.27 14.36
N PRO A 409 5.46 15.67 15.66
CA PRO A 409 6.48 16.58 16.15
C PRO A 409 7.88 15.98 15.99
N TYR A 410 8.83 16.79 15.50
CA TYR A 410 10.20 16.35 15.26
C TYR A 410 11.16 16.92 16.30
N LYS A 411 11.30 16.22 17.43
CA LYS A 411 12.38 16.41 18.39
C LYS A 411 13.24 15.15 18.37
N TRP A 412 14.39 15.22 17.74
CA TRP A 412 15.24 14.06 17.46
C TRP A 412 16.24 13.74 18.58
N GLU A 413 16.81 14.74 19.27
CA GLU A 413 17.73 14.57 20.40
C GLU A 413 16.92 14.55 21.71
N ILE A 414 17.03 13.44 22.44
CA ILE A 414 16.32 13.15 23.68
C ILE A 414 17.38 12.97 24.77
N ALA A 415 17.41 13.89 25.73
CA ALA A 415 18.35 13.85 26.86
C ALA A 415 18.05 12.71 27.86
#